data_a9934d3e6b7822b16d044c20be38b6ba
#
_entry.id   a9934d3e6b7822b16d044c20be38b6ba
#
_cell.length_a   1.000
_cell.length_b   1.000
_cell.length_c   1.000
_cell.angle_alpha   90.00
_cell.angle_beta   90.00
_cell.angle_gamma   90.00
#
_symmetry.space_group_name_H-M   'P 1'
#
loop_
_entity.id
_entity.type
_entity.pdbx_description
1 polymer ?
#
loop_
_entity_poly.entity_id
_entity_poly.type
_entity_poly.pdbx_seq_one_letter_code
_entity_poly.pdbx_strand_id
1 'polypeptide(L)'
;MKEIHFKKIQWKKPDLKGKWQKLKNMKPGDIKAHLKKQHERRQQILEKRRNSKFAKKMAPYYKIMNRFSLPLQALWACIINFIIEALSRHSAIAAWQYMTGTPLVFLYNAGMIFVTLLIAYLVRRRVFTRLIISALWLFLGVVNGVMLAKRVTPFNAQDLKTFTEGLSLFTNYFSVAELVMMGIGVPALLIWLVAMWRRAGQYEGKMHRIPMLIIVVAAFFGYSVLTNVAVDKRIISTYFGNIAFAYQDYGLPYCFSASLFNTGISEPNDYNKDTIEKITDNREMTESTSDNGVRPNVLFVQLESFFDPIEYEDLQMSEDPIPNLRKMFENYSSGYFKVPSVGAGTANTEFEVLTGMNLRYFGPGEYPYKTKLKNQVCESAATAFSAFGYGTHAIHNNGGNFYSRAKVFNNIGFDSFTSKEFMNILQTTENGWSKDDILLTHIKDALDSTEQEDFVFTVSVQGHGNYPTEKVIENPKITVTG
;
A
#
# COMPACT_ATOMS: atom_id res chain seq x y z
N MET A 1 44.99 29.43 -2.28
CA MET A 1 43.71 28.88 -2.76
C MET A 1 43.68 29.06 -4.28
N LYS A 2 43.77 27.97 -5.06
CA LYS A 2 43.72 28.01 -6.54
C LYS A 2 42.26 27.97 -6.95
N GLU A 3 41.78 29.02 -7.64
CA GLU A 3 40.43 29.06 -8.21
C GLU A 3 40.26 27.98 -9.28
N ILE A 4 39.29 27.10 -9.07
CA ILE A 4 38.90 26.08 -10.05
C ILE A 4 37.89 26.71 -11.01
N HIS A 5 38.36 27.05 -12.23
CA HIS A 5 37.52 27.54 -13.31
C HIS A 5 36.64 26.41 -13.86
N PHE A 6 35.35 26.39 -13.51
CA PHE A 6 34.37 25.54 -14.16
C PHE A 6 34.06 26.03 -15.57
N LYS A 7 34.57 25.34 -16.61
CA LYS A 7 34.13 25.59 -17.99
C LYS A 7 32.65 25.27 -18.11
N LYS A 8 31.82 26.29 -18.36
CA LYS A 8 30.40 26.11 -18.72
C LYS A 8 30.25 25.17 -19.91
N ILE A 9 29.79 23.96 -19.69
CA ILE A 9 29.39 23.03 -20.75
C ILE A 9 28.09 23.56 -21.34
N GLN A 10 28.14 24.19 -22.50
CA GLN A 10 26.96 24.56 -23.26
C GLN A 10 26.30 23.32 -23.83
N TRP A 11 25.22 22.85 -23.22
CA TRP A 11 24.38 21.79 -23.77
C TRP A 11 23.61 22.36 -24.97
N LYS A 12 24.06 22.07 -26.20
CA LYS A 12 23.23 22.30 -27.39
C LYS A 12 21.99 21.40 -27.31
N LYS A 13 20.81 21.98 -27.11
CA LYS A 13 19.53 21.26 -27.20
C LYS A 13 19.48 20.55 -28.55
N PRO A 14 19.19 19.23 -28.61
CA PRO A 14 19.04 18.55 -29.89
C PRO A 14 17.83 19.12 -30.62
N ASP A 15 18.05 19.61 -31.83
CA ASP A 15 17.00 20.10 -32.71
C ASP A 15 16.17 18.92 -33.22
N LEU A 16 15.18 18.55 -32.40
CA LEU A 16 14.25 17.45 -32.71
C LEU A 16 13.25 17.86 -33.79
N LYS A 17 12.85 19.14 -33.83
CA LYS A 17 11.92 19.68 -34.84
C LYS A 17 12.57 19.70 -36.24
N GLY A 18 13.80 20.19 -36.35
CA GLY A 18 14.54 20.20 -37.63
C GLY A 18 14.86 18.80 -38.15
N LYS A 19 15.14 17.82 -37.24
CA LYS A 19 15.31 16.42 -37.64
C LYS A 19 14.01 15.77 -38.15
N TRP A 20 12.87 16.11 -37.54
CA TRP A 20 11.57 15.58 -37.97
C TRP A 20 11.13 16.17 -39.31
N GLN A 21 11.34 17.49 -39.51
CA GLN A 21 11.07 18.14 -40.83
C GLN A 21 11.96 17.57 -41.94
N LYS A 22 13.26 17.33 -41.67
CA LYS A 22 14.17 16.68 -42.63
C LYS A 22 13.69 15.28 -43.00
N LEU A 23 13.25 14.47 -42.06
CA LEU A 23 12.69 13.12 -42.32
C LEU A 23 11.40 13.16 -43.11
N LYS A 24 10.53 14.15 -42.85
CA LYS A 24 9.22 14.29 -43.53
C LYS A 24 9.37 14.70 -44.99
N ASN A 25 10.45 15.40 -45.35
CA ASN A 25 10.73 15.91 -46.70
C ASN A 25 11.66 15.01 -47.54
N MET A 26 12.07 13.85 -46.99
CA MET A 26 12.90 12.88 -47.72
C MET A 26 12.09 12.02 -48.67
N LYS A 27 12.56 11.84 -49.91
CA LYS A 27 11.96 10.89 -50.86
C LYS A 27 12.16 9.45 -50.36
N PRO A 28 11.28 8.48 -50.71
CA PRO A 28 11.35 7.11 -50.22
C PRO A 28 12.73 6.42 -50.43
N GLY A 29 13.42 6.75 -51.52
CA GLY A 29 14.76 6.27 -51.82
C GLY A 29 15.84 6.79 -50.85
N ASP A 30 15.73 8.08 -50.47
CA ASP A 30 16.64 8.72 -49.53
C ASP A 30 16.47 8.23 -48.09
N ILE A 31 15.22 7.91 -47.71
CA ILE A 31 14.92 7.30 -46.39
C ILE A 31 15.58 5.92 -46.34
N LYS A 32 15.49 5.11 -47.38
CA LYS A 32 16.12 3.78 -47.44
C LYS A 32 17.66 3.87 -47.37
N ALA A 33 18.25 4.83 -48.06
CA ALA A 33 19.68 5.11 -48.03
C ALA A 33 20.13 5.63 -46.64
N HIS A 34 19.34 6.52 -46.01
CA HIS A 34 19.61 7.03 -44.68
C HIS A 34 19.54 5.92 -43.61
N LEU A 35 18.53 5.07 -43.66
CA LEU A 35 18.39 3.92 -42.77
C LEU A 35 19.55 2.91 -42.96
N LYS A 36 19.96 2.66 -44.20
CA LYS A 36 21.13 1.80 -44.54
C LYS A 36 22.38 2.39 -43.90
N LYS A 37 22.64 3.67 -44.09
CA LYS A 37 23.82 4.37 -43.53
C LYS A 37 23.80 4.37 -41.99
N GLN A 38 22.65 4.55 -41.37
CA GLN A 38 22.52 4.40 -39.92
C GLN A 38 22.76 2.98 -39.46
N HIS A 39 22.30 1.98 -40.22
CA HIS A 39 22.54 0.56 -39.90
C HIS A 39 24.04 0.24 -39.99
N GLU A 40 24.73 0.65 -41.08
CA GLU A 40 26.15 0.47 -41.25
C GLU A 40 27.00 1.13 -40.16
N ARG A 41 26.67 2.38 -39.82
CA ARG A 41 27.30 3.11 -38.71
C ARG A 41 27.11 2.39 -37.37
N ARG A 42 25.94 1.81 -37.18
CA ARG A 42 25.63 1.03 -35.98
C ARG A 42 26.43 -0.27 -35.95
N GLN A 43 26.58 -0.95 -37.07
CA GLN A 43 27.40 -2.15 -37.20
C GLN A 43 28.88 -1.86 -36.89
N GLN A 44 29.42 -0.78 -37.44
CA GLN A 44 30.83 -0.35 -37.16
C GLN A 44 31.05 -0.05 -35.66
N ILE A 45 30.08 0.60 -34.98
CA ILE A 45 30.14 0.86 -33.54
C ILE A 45 30.11 -0.45 -32.74
N LEU A 46 29.25 -1.40 -33.13
CA LEU A 46 29.14 -2.70 -32.50
C LEU A 46 30.44 -3.52 -32.67
N GLU A 47 30.99 -3.51 -33.88
CA GLU A 47 32.24 -4.19 -34.21
C GLU A 47 33.45 -3.62 -33.43
N LYS A 48 33.54 -2.28 -33.34
CA LYS A 48 34.57 -1.61 -32.54
C LYS A 48 34.44 -1.96 -31.06
N ARG A 49 33.20 -2.08 -30.53
CA ARG A 49 32.95 -2.52 -29.15
C ARG A 49 33.33 -3.98 -28.93
N ARG A 50 32.98 -4.87 -29.88
CA ARG A 50 33.26 -6.31 -29.80
C ARG A 50 34.79 -6.58 -29.86
N ASN A 51 35.52 -5.76 -30.59
CA ASN A 51 36.95 -5.86 -30.72
C ASN A 51 37.75 -5.16 -29.60
N SER A 52 37.09 -4.51 -28.65
CA SER A 52 37.73 -3.88 -27.50
C SER A 52 38.44 -4.93 -26.63
N LYS A 53 39.59 -4.57 -26.02
CA LYS A 53 40.35 -5.46 -25.11
C LYS A 53 39.44 -5.98 -23.98
N PHE A 54 38.57 -5.15 -23.44
CA PHE A 54 37.63 -5.52 -22.40
C PHE A 54 36.64 -6.59 -22.88
N ALA A 55 36.00 -6.39 -24.04
CA ALA A 55 35.03 -7.35 -24.59
C ALA A 55 35.67 -8.71 -24.86
N LYS A 56 36.89 -8.74 -25.41
CA LYS A 56 37.65 -9.99 -25.64
C LYS A 56 37.98 -10.71 -24.33
N LYS A 57 38.36 -9.98 -23.27
CA LYS A 57 38.60 -10.55 -21.93
C LYS A 57 37.34 -11.13 -21.31
N MET A 58 36.20 -10.48 -21.51
CA MET A 58 34.90 -10.90 -20.93
C MET A 58 34.17 -11.98 -21.76
N ALA A 59 34.56 -12.22 -23.00
CA ALA A 59 33.87 -13.16 -23.89
C ALA A 59 33.71 -14.59 -23.32
N PRO A 60 34.74 -15.23 -22.68
CA PRO A 60 34.57 -16.55 -22.10
C PRO A 60 33.58 -16.55 -20.94
N TYR A 61 33.56 -15.51 -20.11
CA TYR A 61 32.60 -15.37 -19.02
C TYR A 61 31.18 -15.22 -19.54
N TYR A 62 30.96 -14.42 -20.59
CA TYR A 62 29.65 -14.30 -21.22
C TYR A 62 29.13 -15.61 -21.81
N LYS A 63 30.04 -16.45 -22.35
CA LYS A 63 29.69 -17.78 -22.87
C LYS A 63 29.18 -18.70 -21.76
N ILE A 64 29.85 -18.71 -20.62
CA ILE A 64 29.48 -19.48 -19.43
C ILE A 64 28.15 -18.93 -18.88
N MET A 65 28.03 -17.61 -18.69
CA MET A 65 26.80 -16.97 -18.19
C MET A 65 25.58 -17.21 -19.10
N ASN A 66 25.78 -17.27 -20.42
CA ASN A 66 24.71 -17.60 -21.35
C ASN A 66 24.32 -19.08 -21.27
N ARG A 67 25.26 -20.00 -21.06
CA ARG A 67 25.01 -21.43 -20.89
C ARG A 67 24.20 -21.70 -19.61
N PHE A 68 24.55 -21.05 -18.52
CA PHE A 68 23.90 -21.19 -17.21
C PHE A 68 22.92 -20.03 -16.91
N SER A 69 22.36 -19.43 -17.95
CA SER A 69 21.56 -18.22 -17.80
C SER A 69 20.34 -18.41 -16.90
N LEU A 70 19.63 -19.54 -16.95
CA LEU A 70 18.46 -19.82 -16.11
C LEU A 70 18.84 -20.08 -14.64
N PRO A 71 19.79 -20.99 -14.32
CA PRO A 71 20.24 -21.18 -12.93
C PRO A 71 20.78 -19.89 -12.29
N LEU A 72 21.57 -19.11 -13.04
CA LEU A 72 22.08 -17.83 -12.56
C LEU A 72 20.97 -16.81 -12.33
N GLN A 73 19.94 -16.82 -13.15
CA GLN A 73 18.76 -15.96 -12.96
C GLN A 73 17.93 -16.40 -11.74
N ALA A 74 17.80 -17.71 -11.48
CA ALA A 74 17.16 -18.22 -10.28
C ALA A 74 17.93 -17.81 -9.00
N LEU A 75 19.26 -17.99 -9.01
CA LEU A 75 20.12 -17.52 -7.92
C LEU A 75 19.99 -16.01 -7.71
N TRP A 76 19.97 -15.24 -8.80
CA TRP A 76 19.79 -13.79 -8.75
C TRP A 76 18.43 -13.40 -8.16
N ALA A 77 17.37 -14.11 -8.49
CA ALA A 77 16.04 -13.91 -7.90
C ALA A 77 16.03 -14.19 -6.38
N CYS A 78 16.72 -15.24 -5.92
CA CYS A 78 16.91 -15.50 -4.49
C CYS A 78 17.67 -14.37 -3.80
N ILE A 79 18.72 -13.83 -4.42
CA ILE A 79 19.50 -12.70 -3.88
C ILE A 79 18.61 -11.44 -3.77
N ILE A 80 17.84 -11.13 -4.83
CA ILE A 80 16.91 -9.99 -4.81
C ILE A 80 15.89 -10.18 -3.69
N ASN A 81 15.27 -11.37 -3.57
CA ASN A 81 14.30 -11.64 -2.52
C ASN A 81 14.91 -11.48 -1.13
N PHE A 82 16.11 -11.99 -0.92
CA PHE A 82 16.84 -11.83 0.35
C PHE A 82 17.07 -10.35 0.70
N ILE A 83 17.49 -9.53 -0.28
CA ILE A 83 17.70 -8.09 -0.07
C ILE A 83 16.37 -7.40 0.27
N ILE A 84 15.29 -7.74 -0.43
CA ILE A 84 13.95 -7.20 -0.15
C ILE A 84 13.52 -7.51 1.28
N GLU A 85 13.69 -8.76 1.72
CA GLU A 85 13.33 -9.18 3.07
C GLU A 85 14.23 -8.53 4.14
N ALA A 86 15.52 -8.34 3.85
CA ALA A 86 16.43 -7.63 4.75
C ALA A 86 16.04 -6.15 4.92
N LEU A 87 15.60 -5.50 3.84
CA LEU A 87 15.06 -4.12 3.89
C LEU A 87 13.74 -4.06 4.65
N SER A 88 12.82 -4.98 4.39
CA SER A 88 11.49 -5.02 5.03
C SER A 88 11.58 -5.30 6.53
N ARG A 89 12.53 -6.13 6.96
CA ARG A 89 12.76 -6.51 8.36
C ARG A 89 13.78 -5.61 9.08
N HIS A 90 14.37 -4.64 8.39
CA HIS A 90 15.46 -3.78 8.87
C HIS A 90 16.65 -4.59 9.46
N SER A 91 16.79 -5.86 9.05
CA SER A 91 17.81 -6.78 9.57
C SER A 91 18.12 -7.89 8.58
N ALA A 92 19.40 -8.03 8.22
CA ALA A 92 19.87 -9.15 7.40
C ALA A 92 19.80 -10.49 8.18
N ILE A 93 19.93 -10.46 9.50
CA ILE A 93 19.81 -11.65 10.36
C ILE A 93 18.37 -12.14 10.36
N ALA A 94 17.40 -11.24 10.52
CA ALA A 94 15.97 -11.59 10.47
C ALA A 94 15.55 -12.11 9.07
N ALA A 95 16.13 -11.57 7.99
CA ALA A 95 15.91 -12.10 6.64
C ALA A 95 16.50 -13.51 6.47
N TRP A 96 17.66 -13.78 7.07
CA TRP A 96 18.26 -15.12 7.10
C TRP A 96 17.38 -16.10 7.87
N GLN A 97 16.89 -15.71 9.05
CA GLN A 97 15.97 -16.53 9.85
C GLN A 97 14.67 -16.83 9.10
N TYR A 98 14.10 -15.85 8.41
CA TYR A 98 12.94 -16.05 7.54
C TYR A 98 13.26 -17.05 6.40
N MET A 99 14.38 -16.88 5.71
CA MET A 99 14.78 -17.77 4.61
C MET A 99 14.97 -19.22 5.08
N THR A 100 15.53 -19.43 6.27
CA THR A 100 15.80 -20.77 6.82
C THR A 100 14.62 -21.36 7.57
N GLY A 101 13.80 -20.55 8.22
CA GLY A 101 12.62 -20.97 8.96
C GLY A 101 11.41 -21.28 8.06
N THR A 102 11.25 -20.55 6.96
CA THR A 102 10.15 -20.74 6.01
C THR A 102 10.66 -20.88 4.56
N PRO A 103 11.50 -21.90 4.26
CA PRO A 103 12.19 -21.99 2.98
C PRO A 103 11.26 -22.11 1.77
N LEU A 104 10.10 -22.76 1.92
CA LEU A 104 9.11 -22.89 0.83
C LEU A 104 8.50 -21.55 0.47
N VAL A 105 8.19 -20.71 1.46
CA VAL A 105 7.66 -19.35 1.24
C VAL A 105 8.73 -18.46 0.62
N PHE A 106 9.96 -18.55 1.11
CA PHE A 106 11.08 -17.80 0.54
C PHE A 106 11.32 -18.16 -0.93
N LEU A 107 11.36 -19.46 -1.27
CA LEU A 107 11.54 -19.94 -2.64
C LEU A 107 10.34 -19.59 -3.53
N TYR A 108 9.14 -19.60 -2.98
CA TYR A 108 7.95 -19.14 -3.68
C TYR A 108 8.10 -17.65 -4.07
N ASN A 109 8.49 -16.77 -3.16
CA ASN A 109 8.72 -15.35 -3.47
C ASN A 109 9.85 -15.15 -4.49
N ALA A 110 10.97 -15.86 -4.34
CA ALA A 110 12.06 -15.84 -5.30
C ALA A 110 11.61 -16.36 -6.69
N GLY A 111 10.74 -17.37 -6.73
CA GLY A 111 10.10 -17.88 -7.94
C GLY A 111 9.25 -16.83 -8.66
N MET A 112 8.50 -16.01 -7.92
CA MET A 112 7.73 -14.90 -8.47
C MET A 112 8.64 -13.89 -9.16
N ILE A 113 9.72 -13.46 -8.50
CA ILE A 113 10.74 -12.60 -9.08
C ILE A 113 11.36 -13.24 -10.32
N PHE A 114 11.72 -14.53 -10.24
CA PHE A 114 12.30 -15.28 -11.36
C PHE A 114 11.40 -15.28 -12.60
N VAL A 115 10.10 -15.53 -12.44
CA VAL A 115 9.14 -15.54 -13.55
C VAL A 115 9.06 -14.17 -14.22
N THR A 116 9.06 -13.08 -13.46
CA THR A 116 9.09 -11.72 -14.05
C THR A 116 10.40 -11.46 -14.82
N LEU A 117 11.53 -11.98 -14.34
CA LEU A 117 12.82 -11.87 -15.03
C LEU A 117 12.87 -12.63 -16.37
N LEU A 118 11.99 -13.64 -16.59
CA LEU A 118 11.91 -14.36 -17.88
C LEU A 118 11.51 -13.43 -19.05
N ILE A 119 10.84 -12.31 -18.78
CA ILE A 119 10.51 -11.27 -19.77
C ILE A 119 11.76 -10.78 -20.52
N ALA A 120 12.94 -10.85 -19.87
CA ALA A 120 14.20 -10.48 -20.50
C ALA A 120 14.55 -11.30 -21.74
N TYR A 121 14.02 -12.52 -21.88
CA TYR A 121 14.26 -13.35 -23.05
C TYR A 121 13.46 -12.93 -24.30
N LEU A 122 12.41 -12.11 -24.12
CA LEU A 122 11.61 -11.56 -25.23
C LEU A 122 12.31 -10.40 -25.95
N VAL A 123 13.34 -9.81 -25.33
CA VAL A 123 14.03 -8.62 -25.83
C VAL A 123 15.49 -8.84 -26.11
N ARG A 124 16.05 -8.07 -27.06
CA ARG A 124 17.49 -8.17 -27.38
C ARG A 124 18.40 -7.63 -26.28
N ARG A 125 17.94 -6.67 -25.48
CA ARG A 125 18.71 -6.07 -24.36
C ARG A 125 18.48 -6.79 -23.04
N ARG A 126 18.72 -8.08 -23.00
CA ARG A 126 18.42 -8.97 -21.87
C ARG A 126 18.98 -8.47 -20.54
N VAL A 127 20.24 -8.02 -20.53
CA VAL A 127 20.90 -7.53 -19.30
C VAL A 127 20.20 -6.27 -18.79
N PHE A 128 19.89 -5.33 -19.68
CA PHE A 128 19.18 -4.13 -19.30
C PHE A 128 17.77 -4.43 -18.75
N THR A 129 17.03 -5.33 -19.41
CA THR A 129 15.69 -5.71 -18.95
C THR A 129 15.73 -6.39 -17.59
N ARG A 130 16.69 -7.29 -17.35
CA ARG A 130 16.88 -7.88 -16.01
C ARG A 130 17.18 -6.81 -14.96
N LEU A 131 18.03 -5.85 -15.29
CA LEU A 131 18.38 -4.75 -14.40
C LEU A 131 17.15 -3.90 -14.06
N ILE A 132 16.32 -3.56 -15.04
CA ILE A 132 15.08 -2.79 -14.80
C ILE A 132 14.11 -3.57 -13.88
N ILE A 133 13.86 -4.84 -14.19
CA ILE A 133 12.95 -5.67 -13.39
C ILE A 133 13.51 -5.85 -11.96
N SER A 134 14.83 -6.08 -11.83
CA SER A 134 15.48 -6.15 -10.52
C SER A 134 15.37 -4.82 -9.76
N ALA A 135 15.56 -3.70 -10.44
CA ALA A 135 15.43 -2.36 -9.85
C ALA A 135 14.01 -2.06 -9.40
N LEU A 136 13.00 -2.51 -10.14
CA LEU A 136 11.59 -2.37 -9.73
C LEU A 136 11.30 -3.17 -8.46
N TRP A 137 11.74 -4.43 -8.37
CA TRP A 137 11.57 -5.23 -7.17
C TRP A 137 12.31 -4.66 -5.96
N LEU A 138 13.56 -4.23 -6.16
CA LEU A 138 14.33 -3.59 -5.09
C LEU A 138 13.72 -2.25 -4.67
N PHE A 139 13.19 -1.48 -5.61
CA PHE A 139 12.46 -0.25 -5.31
C PHE A 139 11.24 -0.52 -4.42
N LEU A 140 10.43 -1.53 -4.74
CA LEU A 140 9.32 -1.94 -3.87
C LEU A 140 9.82 -2.33 -2.47
N GLY A 141 10.94 -3.06 -2.38
CA GLY A 141 11.57 -3.40 -1.10
C GLY A 141 12.02 -2.19 -0.29
N VAL A 142 12.66 -1.20 -0.95
CA VAL A 142 13.07 0.05 -0.30
C VAL A 142 11.87 0.85 0.18
N VAL A 143 10.84 1.02 -0.66
CA VAL A 143 9.61 1.73 -0.29
C VAL A 143 8.96 1.06 0.91
N ASN A 144 8.82 -0.27 0.89
CA ASN A 144 8.26 -1.03 2.00
C ASN A 144 9.06 -0.86 3.29
N GLY A 145 10.40 -0.97 3.21
CA GLY A 145 11.27 -0.77 4.38
C GLY A 145 11.15 0.64 4.96
N VAL A 146 11.14 1.68 4.12
CA VAL A 146 10.94 3.07 4.57
C VAL A 146 9.57 3.25 5.21
N MET A 147 8.52 2.67 4.63
CA MET A 147 7.16 2.76 5.19
C MET A 147 7.05 2.05 6.54
N LEU A 148 7.63 0.85 6.68
CA LEU A 148 7.65 0.12 7.95
C LEU A 148 8.48 0.81 9.03
N ALA A 149 9.47 1.63 8.67
CA ALA A 149 10.20 2.47 9.62
C ALA A 149 9.39 3.68 10.12
N LYS A 150 8.38 4.12 9.35
CA LYS A 150 7.56 5.30 9.68
C LYS A 150 6.16 4.95 10.18
N ARG A 151 5.64 3.79 9.79
CA ARG A 151 4.31 3.29 10.20
C ARG A 151 4.35 1.76 10.36
N VAL A 152 3.39 1.20 11.08
CA VAL A 152 3.32 -0.25 11.32
C VAL A 152 2.90 -1.04 10.07
N THR A 153 2.15 -0.42 9.16
CA THR A 153 1.60 -1.11 7.97
C THR A 153 2.56 -1.10 6.80
N PRO A 154 2.74 -2.25 6.11
CA PRO A 154 3.61 -2.37 4.95
C PRO A 154 3.04 -1.67 3.71
N PHE A 155 3.90 -1.49 2.70
CA PHE A 155 3.52 -0.95 1.40
C PHE A 155 2.66 -1.96 0.62
N ASN A 156 1.46 -1.54 0.19
CA ASN A 156 0.54 -2.38 -0.56
C ASN A 156 0.00 -1.66 -1.82
N ALA A 157 -0.76 -2.36 -2.64
CA ALA A 157 -1.29 -1.80 -3.89
C ALA A 157 -2.32 -0.66 -3.66
N GLN A 158 -2.97 -0.59 -2.51
CA GLN A 158 -3.90 0.50 -2.19
C GLN A 158 -3.16 1.82 -2.00
N ASP A 159 -1.93 1.78 -1.48
CA ASP A 159 -1.08 2.98 -1.38
C ASP A 159 -0.81 3.59 -2.76
N LEU A 160 -0.73 2.78 -3.83
CA LEU A 160 -0.60 3.30 -5.20
C LEU A 160 -1.88 4.02 -5.66
N LYS A 161 -3.06 3.50 -5.29
CA LYS A 161 -4.35 4.11 -5.66
C LYS A 161 -4.59 5.44 -4.91
N THR A 162 -4.09 5.53 -3.69
CA THR A 162 -4.23 6.70 -2.83
C THR A 162 -3.03 7.65 -2.90
N PHE A 163 -2.09 7.41 -3.80
CA PHE A 163 -0.86 8.21 -3.93
C PHE A 163 -1.13 9.70 -4.12
N THR A 164 -2.14 10.08 -4.91
CA THR A 164 -2.52 11.49 -5.12
C THR A 164 -3.10 12.13 -3.87
N GLU A 165 -3.85 11.39 -3.05
CA GLU A 165 -4.37 11.84 -1.76
C GLU A 165 -3.24 11.92 -0.72
N GLY A 166 -2.27 11.01 -0.81
CA GLY A 166 -1.10 10.95 0.05
C GLY A 166 -0.07 12.06 -0.20
N LEU A 167 -0.05 12.70 -1.38
CA LEU A 167 0.89 13.77 -1.68
C LEU A 167 0.80 14.95 -0.70
N SER A 168 -0.40 15.27 -0.22
CA SER A 168 -0.60 16.30 0.81
C SER A 168 -0.10 15.89 2.20
N LEU A 169 0.07 14.59 2.44
CA LEU A 169 0.56 14.04 3.70
C LEU A 169 2.06 13.77 3.69
N PHE A 170 2.72 13.85 2.53
CA PHE A 170 4.16 13.58 2.42
C PHE A 170 5.00 14.47 3.35
N THR A 171 4.60 15.73 3.52
CA THR A 171 5.27 16.66 4.43
C THR A 171 5.13 16.29 5.90
N ASN A 172 4.14 15.48 6.26
CA ASN A 172 3.95 15.02 7.64
C ASN A 172 4.81 13.78 7.97
N TYR A 173 5.22 13.02 6.94
CA TYR A 173 6.01 11.78 7.09
C TYR A 173 7.48 11.96 6.73
N PHE A 174 7.80 12.92 5.87
CA PHE A 174 9.16 13.14 5.37
C PHE A 174 9.63 14.55 5.67
N SER A 175 10.84 14.67 6.16
CA SER A 175 11.50 15.96 6.31
C SER A 175 11.75 16.62 4.95
N VAL A 176 11.90 17.95 4.94
CA VAL A 176 12.21 18.70 3.72
C VAL A 176 13.48 18.16 3.03
N ALA A 177 14.48 17.74 3.80
CA ALA A 177 15.71 17.16 3.27
C ALA A 177 15.46 15.84 2.54
N GLU A 178 14.63 14.95 3.09
CA GLU A 178 14.24 13.68 2.44
C GLU A 178 13.45 13.92 1.15
N LEU A 179 12.53 14.91 1.15
CA LEU A 179 11.77 15.28 -0.05
C LEU A 179 12.68 15.85 -1.15
N VAL A 180 13.66 16.66 -0.81
CA VAL A 180 14.67 17.18 -1.75
C VAL A 180 15.53 16.05 -2.29
N MET A 181 15.99 15.14 -1.44
CA MET A 181 16.75 13.94 -1.88
C MET A 181 15.93 13.07 -2.84
N MET A 182 14.65 12.85 -2.59
CA MET A 182 13.76 12.13 -3.52
C MET A 182 13.59 12.88 -4.84
N GLY A 183 13.38 14.21 -4.78
CA GLY A 183 13.24 15.07 -5.96
C GLY A 183 14.47 15.11 -6.86
N ILE A 184 15.67 14.91 -6.32
CA ILE A 184 16.93 14.80 -7.08
C ILE A 184 17.19 13.36 -7.48
N GLY A 185 16.94 12.41 -6.60
CA GLY A 185 17.24 10.98 -6.78
C GLY A 185 16.46 10.35 -7.93
N VAL A 186 15.18 10.65 -8.06
CA VAL A 186 14.34 10.10 -9.14
C VAL A 186 14.82 10.54 -10.54
N PRO A 187 15.06 11.83 -10.84
CA PRO A 187 15.63 12.23 -12.12
C PRO A 187 17.02 11.66 -12.37
N ALA A 188 17.88 11.58 -11.35
CA ALA A 188 19.20 10.99 -11.46
C ALA A 188 19.13 9.50 -11.83
N LEU A 189 18.23 8.75 -11.20
CA LEU A 189 17.96 7.35 -11.52
C LEU A 189 17.49 7.20 -12.98
N LEU A 190 16.54 8.02 -13.42
CA LEU A 190 16.05 7.99 -14.81
C LEU A 190 17.16 8.27 -15.82
N ILE A 191 18.01 9.25 -15.57
CA ILE A 191 19.16 9.57 -16.41
C ILE A 191 20.13 8.38 -16.45
N TRP A 192 20.39 7.76 -15.30
CA TRP A 192 21.25 6.58 -15.19
C TRP A 192 20.65 5.39 -15.96
N LEU A 193 19.35 5.14 -15.84
CA LEU A 193 18.66 4.08 -16.59
C LEU A 193 18.74 4.31 -18.11
N VAL A 194 18.56 5.53 -18.59
CA VAL A 194 18.73 5.88 -20.00
C VAL A 194 20.19 5.68 -20.46
N ALA A 195 21.18 6.05 -19.64
CA ALA A 195 22.57 5.84 -19.94
C ALA A 195 22.92 4.35 -20.01
N MET A 196 22.41 3.56 -19.07
CA MET A 196 22.56 2.09 -19.07
C MET A 196 21.88 1.45 -20.28
N TRP A 197 20.66 1.88 -20.61
CA TRP A 197 19.98 1.40 -21.82
C TRP A 197 20.78 1.66 -23.10
N ARG A 198 21.40 2.84 -23.23
CA ARG A 198 22.26 3.17 -24.38
C ARG A 198 23.52 2.31 -24.42
N ARG A 199 24.10 1.97 -23.27
CA ARG A 199 25.35 1.18 -23.14
C ARG A 199 25.13 -0.32 -23.14
N ALA A 200 23.92 -0.80 -22.79
CA ALA A 200 23.63 -2.22 -22.68
C ALA A 200 23.86 -2.97 -23.98
N GLY A 201 24.61 -4.07 -23.89
CA GLY A 201 24.84 -4.99 -24.98
C GLY A 201 23.54 -5.62 -25.48
N GLN A 202 23.50 -5.93 -26.77
CA GLN A 202 22.39 -6.65 -27.40
C GLN A 202 22.74 -8.11 -27.56
N TYR A 203 21.78 -8.99 -27.36
CA TYR A 203 21.90 -10.39 -27.66
C TYR A 203 22.07 -10.58 -29.19
N GLU A 204 23.16 -11.19 -29.64
CA GLU A 204 23.51 -11.33 -31.05
C GLU A 204 22.94 -12.60 -31.70
N GLY A 205 22.43 -13.55 -30.86
CA GLY A 205 21.86 -14.81 -31.37
C GLY A 205 20.48 -14.63 -32.03
N LYS A 206 20.02 -15.70 -32.67
CA LYS A 206 18.68 -15.75 -33.25
C LYS A 206 17.62 -15.59 -32.14
N MET A 207 16.67 -14.69 -32.37
CA MET A 207 15.54 -14.43 -31.45
C MET A 207 14.35 -15.28 -31.87
N HIS A 208 14.06 -16.33 -31.13
CA HIS A 208 12.85 -17.13 -31.31
C HIS A 208 11.70 -16.53 -30.48
N ARG A 209 11.16 -15.39 -30.95
CA ARG A 209 10.22 -14.58 -30.18
C ARG A 209 8.93 -15.31 -29.82
N ILE A 210 8.33 -16.04 -30.80
CA ILE A 210 7.07 -16.76 -30.59
C ILE A 210 7.25 -17.90 -29.57
N PRO A 211 8.21 -18.83 -29.73
CA PRO A 211 8.46 -19.85 -28.71
C PRO A 211 8.78 -19.27 -27.33
N MET A 212 9.58 -18.19 -27.26
CA MET A 212 9.88 -17.54 -26.00
C MET A 212 8.66 -16.89 -25.36
N LEU A 213 7.78 -16.27 -26.16
CA LEU A 213 6.52 -15.72 -25.65
C LEU A 213 5.64 -16.84 -25.05
N ILE A 214 5.50 -17.94 -25.76
CA ILE A 214 4.74 -19.11 -25.27
C ILE A 214 5.33 -19.62 -23.93
N ILE A 215 6.65 -19.75 -23.84
CA ILE A 215 7.30 -20.19 -22.60
C ILE A 215 7.06 -19.19 -21.45
N VAL A 216 7.17 -17.89 -21.72
CA VAL A 216 6.95 -16.87 -20.69
C VAL A 216 5.50 -16.88 -20.23
N VAL A 217 4.53 -16.93 -21.15
CA VAL A 217 3.10 -17.02 -20.82
C VAL A 217 2.79 -18.31 -20.05
N ALA A 218 3.33 -19.46 -20.50
CA ALA A 218 3.19 -20.72 -19.80
C ALA A 218 3.79 -20.69 -18.39
N ALA A 219 4.93 -19.99 -18.21
CA ALA A 219 5.54 -19.82 -16.89
C ALA A 219 4.67 -18.95 -15.96
N PHE A 220 4.07 -17.86 -16.45
CA PHE A 220 3.12 -17.05 -15.66
C PHE A 220 1.87 -17.84 -15.30
N PHE A 221 1.29 -18.58 -16.27
CA PHE A 221 0.14 -19.43 -16.01
C PHE A 221 0.47 -20.55 -15.03
N GLY A 222 1.57 -21.28 -15.23
CA GLY A 222 2.05 -22.32 -14.33
C GLY A 222 2.31 -21.80 -12.91
N TYR A 223 2.78 -20.55 -12.82
CA TYR A 223 2.97 -19.89 -11.53
C TYR A 223 1.64 -19.56 -10.85
N SER A 224 0.62 -19.16 -11.61
CA SER A 224 -0.74 -18.97 -11.08
C SER A 224 -1.32 -20.29 -10.53
N VAL A 225 -1.12 -21.40 -11.24
CA VAL A 225 -1.51 -22.73 -10.75
C VAL A 225 -0.73 -23.09 -9.48
N LEU A 226 0.59 -22.83 -9.45
CA LEU A 226 1.42 -23.04 -8.26
C LEU A 226 0.91 -22.22 -7.06
N THR A 227 0.44 -20.99 -7.30
CA THR A 227 -0.16 -20.15 -6.26
C THR A 227 -1.39 -20.83 -5.64
N ASN A 228 -2.30 -21.35 -6.46
CA ASN A 228 -3.47 -22.08 -5.96
C ASN A 228 -3.06 -23.30 -5.13
N VAL A 229 -2.10 -24.08 -5.61
CA VAL A 229 -1.56 -25.23 -4.85
C VAL A 229 -0.93 -24.80 -3.53
N ALA A 230 -0.20 -23.69 -3.52
CA ALA A 230 0.43 -23.14 -2.30
C ALA A 230 -0.62 -22.67 -1.28
N VAL A 231 -1.74 -22.12 -1.75
CA VAL A 231 -2.90 -21.74 -0.91
C VAL A 231 -3.59 -22.98 -0.37
N ASP A 232 -3.89 -23.96 -1.22
CA ASP A 232 -4.56 -25.22 -0.81
C ASP A 232 -3.72 -26.01 0.21
N LYS A 233 -2.39 -25.98 0.06
CA LYS A 233 -1.45 -26.59 1.01
C LYS A 233 -1.15 -25.71 2.24
N ARG A 234 -1.80 -24.55 2.36
CA ARG A 234 -1.61 -23.60 3.47
C ARG A 234 -0.16 -23.11 3.64
N ILE A 235 0.62 -23.11 2.56
CA ILE A 235 1.96 -22.52 2.53
C ILE A 235 1.86 -20.98 2.56
N ILE A 236 0.86 -20.43 1.86
CA ILE A 236 0.48 -19.03 1.85
C ILE A 236 -1.04 -18.90 2.05
N SER A 237 -1.51 -17.71 2.42
CA SER A 237 -2.95 -17.42 2.57
C SER A 237 -3.38 -16.30 1.66
N THR A 238 -4.61 -16.34 1.20
CA THR A 238 -5.25 -15.23 0.47
C THR A 238 -5.90 -14.22 1.41
N TYR A 239 -6.18 -14.61 2.64
CA TYR A 239 -6.72 -13.75 3.67
C TYR A 239 -5.60 -13.27 4.60
N PHE A 240 -5.49 -11.96 4.76
CA PHE A 240 -4.55 -11.30 5.64
C PHE A 240 -5.31 -10.70 6.81
N GLY A 241 -5.49 -11.45 7.89
CA GLY A 241 -6.17 -10.98 9.10
C GLY A 241 -5.49 -9.73 9.70
N ASN A 242 -4.15 -9.71 9.65
CA ASN A 242 -3.33 -8.52 9.90
C ASN A 242 -2.31 -8.41 8.78
N ILE A 243 -2.34 -7.29 8.06
CA ILE A 243 -1.49 -7.11 6.87
C ILE A 243 0.01 -7.05 7.24
N ALA A 244 0.37 -6.51 8.41
CA ALA A 244 1.76 -6.45 8.84
C ALA A 244 2.33 -7.85 9.11
N PHE A 245 1.59 -8.69 9.81
CA PHE A 245 1.98 -10.07 10.06
C PHE A 245 1.98 -10.90 8.78
N ALA A 246 1.01 -10.69 7.88
CA ALA A 246 1.01 -11.37 6.59
C ALA A 246 2.29 -11.09 5.78
N TYR A 247 2.81 -9.85 5.79
CA TYR A 247 4.08 -9.53 5.13
C TYR A 247 5.29 -10.14 5.84
N GLN A 248 5.23 -10.30 7.16
CA GLN A 248 6.27 -11.02 7.90
C GLN A 248 6.26 -12.51 7.59
N ASP A 249 5.09 -13.14 7.50
CA ASP A 249 4.93 -14.56 7.28
C ASP A 249 5.14 -14.96 5.82
N TYR A 250 4.56 -14.20 4.88
CA TYR A 250 4.51 -14.57 3.46
C TYR A 250 5.44 -13.78 2.55
N GLY A 251 6.09 -12.72 3.05
CA GLY A 251 7.05 -11.90 2.31
C GLY A 251 6.42 -10.86 1.38
N LEU A 252 7.20 -9.81 1.08
CA LEU A 252 6.76 -8.67 0.26
C LEU A 252 6.30 -9.07 -1.15
N PRO A 253 7.05 -9.88 -1.95
CA PRO A 253 6.67 -10.14 -3.34
C PRO A 253 5.28 -10.75 -3.47
N TYR A 254 4.94 -11.72 -2.63
CA TYR A 254 3.62 -12.32 -2.62
C TYR A 254 2.55 -11.35 -2.13
N CYS A 255 2.74 -10.76 -0.95
CA CYS A 255 1.70 -9.93 -0.33
C CYS A 255 1.38 -8.69 -1.15
N PHE A 256 2.39 -8.04 -1.73
CA PHE A 256 2.19 -6.91 -2.64
C PHE A 256 1.44 -7.34 -3.91
N SER A 257 1.84 -8.46 -4.51
CA SER A 257 1.15 -8.99 -5.71
C SER A 257 -0.28 -9.41 -5.39
N ALA A 258 -0.51 -10.05 -4.25
CA ALA A 258 -1.86 -10.40 -3.78
C ALA A 258 -2.72 -9.16 -3.60
N SER A 259 -2.20 -8.08 -2.99
CA SER A 259 -2.94 -6.83 -2.84
C SER A 259 -3.23 -6.11 -4.17
N LEU A 260 -2.43 -6.39 -5.22
CA LEU A 260 -2.62 -5.81 -6.56
C LEU A 260 -3.70 -6.56 -7.37
N PHE A 261 -3.75 -7.89 -7.27
CA PHE A 261 -4.58 -8.74 -8.12
C PHE A 261 -5.81 -9.31 -7.41
N ASN A 262 -5.76 -9.49 -6.08
CA ASN A 262 -6.90 -9.96 -5.32
C ASN A 262 -7.76 -8.75 -4.90
N THR A 263 -8.90 -8.59 -5.55
CA THR A 263 -9.86 -7.50 -5.29
C THR A 263 -11.00 -7.95 -4.36
N GLY A 264 -10.84 -9.06 -3.65
CA GLY A 264 -11.87 -9.64 -2.80
C GLY A 264 -12.86 -10.52 -3.56
N ILE A 265 -14.06 -10.64 -3.03
CA ILE A 265 -15.13 -11.39 -3.69
C ILE A 265 -15.55 -10.71 -4.98
N SER A 266 -15.80 -11.51 -5.99
CA SER A 266 -16.40 -11.07 -7.25
C SER A 266 -17.92 -11.25 -7.20
N GLU A 267 -18.62 -10.50 -8.05
CA GLU A 267 -20.04 -10.67 -8.26
C GLU A 267 -20.36 -12.13 -8.69
N PRO A 268 -21.29 -12.82 -8.00
CA PRO A 268 -21.69 -14.17 -8.38
C PRO A 268 -22.31 -14.23 -9.76
N ASN A 269 -22.14 -15.34 -10.49
CA ASN A 269 -22.71 -15.50 -11.83
C ASN A 269 -24.25 -15.47 -11.85
N ASP A 270 -24.88 -15.78 -10.74
CA ASP A 270 -26.34 -15.83 -10.52
C ASP A 270 -26.85 -14.58 -9.79
N TYR A 271 -26.08 -13.49 -9.75
CA TYR A 271 -26.51 -12.22 -9.18
C TYR A 271 -27.56 -11.57 -10.08
N ASN A 272 -28.82 -11.84 -9.77
CA ASN A 272 -29.98 -11.32 -10.46
C ASN A 272 -31.14 -11.12 -9.49
N LYS A 273 -32.16 -10.40 -9.96
CA LYS A 273 -33.33 -10.03 -9.14
C LYS A 273 -34.03 -11.25 -8.52
N ASP A 274 -34.24 -12.31 -9.32
CA ASP A 274 -34.94 -13.53 -8.88
C ASP A 274 -34.18 -14.25 -7.74
N THR A 275 -32.84 -14.27 -7.82
CA THR A 275 -31.99 -14.86 -6.76
C THR A 275 -32.04 -14.03 -5.48
N ILE A 276 -32.03 -12.71 -5.60
CA ILE A 276 -32.14 -11.83 -4.44
C ILE A 276 -33.52 -11.94 -3.80
N GLU A 277 -34.61 -11.93 -4.57
CA GLU A 277 -35.98 -12.11 -4.08
C GLU A 277 -36.12 -13.43 -3.32
N LYS A 278 -35.59 -14.55 -3.85
CA LYS A 278 -35.60 -15.84 -3.14
C LYS A 278 -34.86 -15.80 -1.80
N ILE A 279 -33.78 -15.03 -1.68
CA ILE A 279 -33.03 -14.86 -0.44
C ILE A 279 -33.86 -14.04 0.55
N THR A 280 -34.50 -12.96 0.08
CA THR A 280 -35.30 -12.08 0.93
C THR A 280 -36.61 -12.73 1.38
N ASP A 281 -37.26 -13.47 0.51
CA ASP A 281 -38.53 -14.18 0.83
C ASP A 281 -38.32 -15.30 1.86
N ASN A 282 -37.11 -15.87 1.94
CA ASN A 282 -36.75 -16.86 2.95
C ASN A 282 -36.30 -16.26 4.30
N ARG A 283 -36.29 -14.93 4.44
CA ARG A 283 -36.05 -14.31 5.74
C ARG A 283 -37.32 -14.45 6.60
N GLU A 284 -37.26 -15.27 7.63
CA GLU A 284 -38.18 -15.16 8.74
C GLU A 284 -37.98 -13.77 9.37
N MET A 285 -38.91 -12.87 9.10
CA MET A 285 -38.99 -11.60 9.82
C MET A 285 -39.24 -11.95 11.28
N THR A 286 -38.23 -11.90 12.10
CA THR A 286 -38.37 -11.97 13.53
C THR A 286 -39.19 -10.74 13.90
N GLU A 287 -40.46 -10.93 14.25
CA GLU A 287 -41.28 -9.83 14.73
C GLU A 287 -40.54 -9.17 15.88
N SER A 288 -40.35 -7.86 15.77
CA SER A 288 -39.77 -7.02 16.80
C SER A 288 -40.55 -7.25 18.11
N THR A 289 -39.89 -7.86 19.08
CA THR A 289 -40.43 -8.02 20.41
C THR A 289 -40.71 -6.64 21.02
N SER A 290 -41.98 -6.34 21.22
CA SER A 290 -42.55 -5.25 22.03
C SER A 290 -41.72 -3.95 22.10
N ASP A 291 -42.11 -2.96 21.33
CA ASP A 291 -41.79 -1.56 21.58
C ASP A 291 -42.38 -1.19 22.98
N ASN A 292 -41.55 -1.12 24.00
CA ASN A 292 -41.91 -0.66 25.33
C ASN A 292 -42.00 0.88 25.40
N GLY A 293 -41.94 1.57 24.25
CA GLY A 293 -42.16 3.01 24.13
C GLY A 293 -40.98 3.88 24.60
N VAL A 294 -39.90 3.30 25.09
CA VAL A 294 -38.70 4.03 25.52
C VAL A 294 -37.62 3.93 24.42
N ARG A 295 -37.32 5.03 23.79
CA ARG A 295 -36.28 5.14 22.75
C ARG A 295 -35.16 6.02 23.30
N PRO A 296 -34.03 5.44 23.73
CA PRO A 296 -32.90 6.24 24.19
C PRO A 296 -32.07 6.75 22.99
N ASN A 297 -31.37 7.86 23.18
CA ASN A 297 -30.29 8.22 22.29
C ASN A 297 -29.21 7.14 22.29
N VAL A 298 -28.62 6.87 21.11
CA VAL A 298 -27.60 5.83 20.93
C VAL A 298 -26.28 6.47 20.50
N LEU A 299 -25.25 6.30 21.32
CA LEU A 299 -23.92 6.84 21.05
C LEU A 299 -22.93 5.70 20.81
N PHE A 300 -22.36 5.67 19.63
CA PHE A 300 -21.19 4.83 19.31
C PHE A 300 -19.94 5.70 19.36
N VAL A 301 -19.07 5.45 20.33
CA VAL A 301 -17.83 6.21 20.52
C VAL A 301 -16.63 5.31 20.22
N GLN A 302 -16.00 5.52 19.08
CA GLN A 302 -14.79 4.82 18.70
C GLN A 302 -13.56 5.61 19.15
N LEU A 303 -12.87 5.09 20.18
CA LEU A 303 -11.63 5.67 20.70
C LEU A 303 -10.46 5.20 19.82
N GLU A 304 -9.99 6.07 18.93
CA GLU A 304 -8.87 5.75 18.03
C GLU A 304 -7.55 5.65 18.79
N SER A 305 -6.78 4.59 18.51
CA SER A 305 -5.45 4.33 19.11
C SER A 305 -5.48 4.24 20.65
N PHE A 306 -6.64 4.01 21.24
CA PHE A 306 -6.77 3.81 22.66
C PHE A 306 -6.35 2.39 23.07
N PHE A 307 -5.62 2.29 24.19
CA PHE A 307 -5.25 1.03 24.83
C PHE A 307 -5.16 1.25 26.35
N ASP A 308 -5.28 0.17 27.13
CA ASP A 308 -5.04 0.19 28.58
C ASP A 308 -3.56 -0.03 28.87
N PRO A 309 -2.82 0.99 29.35
CA PRO A 309 -1.39 0.84 29.59
C PRO A 309 -1.05 -0.15 30.73
N ILE A 310 -1.98 -0.46 31.63
CA ILE A 310 -1.76 -1.43 32.72
C ILE A 310 -1.63 -2.87 32.18
N GLU A 311 -2.18 -3.16 31.00
CA GLU A 311 -2.03 -4.48 30.38
C GLU A 311 -0.61 -4.79 29.89
N TYR A 312 0.30 -3.80 29.89
CA TYR A 312 1.71 -4.03 29.60
C TYR A 312 2.46 -4.45 30.87
N GLU A 313 2.85 -5.71 30.93
CA GLU A 313 3.54 -6.30 32.10
C GLU A 313 4.84 -5.58 32.50
N ASP A 314 5.50 -4.96 31.52
CA ASP A 314 6.76 -4.22 31.72
C ASP A 314 6.56 -2.78 32.19
N LEU A 315 5.32 -2.28 32.27
CA LEU A 315 5.04 -0.91 32.68
C LEU A 315 4.39 -0.87 34.07
N GLN A 316 5.02 -0.13 34.99
CA GLN A 316 4.45 0.16 36.31
C GLN A 316 4.01 1.62 36.36
N MET A 317 2.76 1.84 36.69
CA MET A 317 2.16 3.18 36.81
C MET A 317 1.92 3.54 38.26
N SER A 318 2.15 4.81 38.62
CA SER A 318 1.90 5.32 39.97
C SER A 318 0.41 5.31 40.36
N GLU A 319 -0.46 5.47 39.38
CA GLU A 319 -1.91 5.49 39.54
C GLU A 319 -2.56 4.84 38.32
N ASP A 320 -3.84 4.42 38.43
CA ASP A 320 -4.64 3.97 37.31
C ASP A 320 -4.84 5.12 36.30
N PRO A 321 -4.40 4.97 35.03
CA PRO A 321 -4.50 6.03 34.02
C PRO A 321 -5.93 6.25 33.49
N ILE A 322 -6.84 5.26 33.67
CA ILE A 322 -8.20 5.28 33.12
C ILE A 322 -9.28 4.90 34.16
N PRO A 323 -9.28 5.50 35.37
CA PRO A 323 -10.09 5.05 36.47
C PRO A 323 -11.61 5.11 36.20
N ASN A 324 -12.05 6.08 35.39
CA ASN A 324 -13.48 6.20 35.06
C ASN A 324 -13.93 5.10 34.09
N LEU A 325 -13.11 4.79 33.07
CA LEU A 325 -13.42 3.73 32.11
C LEU A 325 -13.37 2.36 32.82
N ARG A 326 -12.44 2.15 33.75
CA ARG A 326 -12.37 0.92 34.54
C ARG A 326 -13.63 0.71 35.37
N LYS A 327 -14.14 1.75 36.02
CA LYS A 327 -15.44 1.69 36.71
C LYS A 327 -16.59 1.34 35.76
N MET A 328 -16.55 1.81 34.50
CA MET A 328 -17.55 1.42 33.50
C MET A 328 -17.44 -0.07 33.15
N PHE A 329 -16.22 -0.61 33.02
CA PHE A 329 -16.01 -2.04 32.79
C PHE A 329 -16.52 -2.92 33.94
N GLU A 330 -16.42 -2.44 35.18
CA GLU A 330 -16.91 -3.14 36.36
C GLU A 330 -18.44 -3.11 36.49
N ASN A 331 -19.08 -2.01 36.09
CA ASN A 331 -20.49 -1.78 36.35
C ASN A 331 -21.42 -2.04 35.15
N TYR A 332 -20.88 -2.14 33.96
CA TYR A 332 -21.64 -2.34 32.71
C TYR A 332 -21.06 -3.50 31.90
N SER A 333 -21.81 -3.95 30.89
CA SER A 333 -21.35 -4.99 29.99
C SER A 333 -20.06 -4.58 29.27
N SER A 334 -19.05 -5.39 29.39
CA SER A 334 -17.74 -5.15 28.79
C SER A 334 -17.15 -6.43 28.20
N GLY A 335 -16.17 -6.29 27.31
CA GLY A 335 -15.51 -7.40 26.66
C GLY A 335 -14.50 -6.95 25.61
N TYR A 336 -13.85 -7.91 24.98
CA TYR A 336 -12.88 -7.65 23.91
C TYR A 336 -13.54 -7.66 22.54
N PHE A 337 -13.25 -6.65 21.73
CA PHE A 337 -13.69 -6.55 20.35
C PHE A 337 -12.50 -6.76 19.40
N LYS A 338 -12.62 -7.80 18.55
CA LYS A 338 -11.57 -8.09 17.57
C LYS A 338 -11.71 -7.15 16.38
N VAL A 339 -10.74 -6.27 16.22
CA VAL A 339 -10.70 -5.30 15.11
C VAL A 339 -9.96 -5.82 13.89
N PRO A 340 -10.34 -5.39 12.65
CA PRO A 340 -9.72 -5.88 11.42
C PRO A 340 -8.36 -5.26 11.11
N SER A 341 -7.95 -4.21 11.83
CA SER A 341 -6.72 -3.47 11.57
C SER A 341 -5.97 -3.17 12.86
N VAL A 342 -4.63 -3.21 12.79
CA VAL A 342 -3.73 -2.87 13.89
C VAL A 342 -2.71 -1.85 13.41
N GLY A 343 -2.51 -0.78 14.17
CA GLY A 343 -1.49 0.25 13.93
C GLY A 343 -1.79 1.23 12.80
N ALA A 344 -2.85 1.01 12.03
CA ALA A 344 -3.40 1.93 11.04
C ALA A 344 -4.74 1.39 10.52
N GLY A 345 -5.51 2.22 9.81
CA GLY A 345 -6.72 1.76 9.15
C GLY A 345 -7.97 1.82 10.00
N THR A 346 -8.12 2.83 10.86
CA THR A 346 -9.29 3.12 11.68
C THR A 346 -10.60 2.98 10.91
N ALA A 347 -10.65 3.47 9.65
CA ALA A 347 -11.80 3.37 8.77
C ALA A 347 -12.25 1.92 8.48
N ASN A 348 -11.38 0.92 8.63
CA ASN A 348 -11.74 -0.48 8.48
C ASN A 348 -12.54 -1.00 9.68
N THR A 349 -12.22 -0.53 10.89
CA THR A 349 -13.02 -0.80 12.08
C THR A 349 -14.35 -0.06 12.01
N GLU A 350 -14.37 1.22 11.60
CA GLU A 350 -15.60 1.98 11.35
C GLU A 350 -16.50 1.23 10.36
N PHE A 351 -15.94 0.71 9.27
CA PHE A 351 -16.66 -0.05 8.26
C PHE A 351 -17.37 -1.28 8.87
N GLU A 352 -16.64 -2.13 9.61
CA GLU A 352 -17.22 -3.35 10.19
C GLU A 352 -18.30 -3.01 11.26
N VAL A 353 -18.03 -2.00 12.09
CA VAL A 353 -18.98 -1.57 13.14
C VAL A 353 -20.27 -1.02 12.53
N LEU A 354 -20.16 -0.16 11.51
CA LEU A 354 -21.30 0.54 10.94
C LEU A 354 -22.11 -0.31 9.97
N THR A 355 -21.46 -1.18 9.20
CA THR A 355 -22.14 -1.98 8.16
C THR A 355 -22.45 -3.42 8.57
N GLY A 356 -21.81 -3.93 9.64
CA GLY A 356 -21.88 -5.34 10.01
C GLY A 356 -21.19 -6.27 9.02
N MET A 357 -20.55 -5.74 7.97
CA MET A 357 -19.83 -6.54 6.98
C MET A 357 -18.41 -6.84 7.45
N ASN A 358 -17.89 -8.02 7.11
CA ASN A 358 -16.54 -8.40 7.49
C ASN A 358 -15.53 -8.08 6.38
N LEU A 359 -14.43 -7.42 6.74
CA LEU A 359 -13.36 -7.00 5.82
C LEU A 359 -12.67 -8.18 5.11
N ARG A 360 -12.78 -9.42 5.64
CA ARG A 360 -12.24 -10.63 5.01
C ARG A 360 -12.71 -10.88 3.57
N TYR A 361 -13.85 -10.29 3.20
CA TYR A 361 -14.41 -10.41 1.85
C TYR A 361 -13.85 -9.38 0.86
N PHE A 362 -12.97 -8.50 1.31
CA PHE A 362 -12.30 -7.51 0.49
C PHE A 362 -10.86 -7.92 0.16
N GLY A 363 -10.24 -7.22 -0.78
CA GLY A 363 -8.84 -7.49 -1.13
C GLY A 363 -7.88 -7.18 0.01
N PRO A 364 -6.72 -7.85 0.05
CA PRO A 364 -5.71 -7.63 1.10
C PRO A 364 -5.29 -6.17 1.21
N GLY A 365 -5.45 -5.58 2.39
CA GLY A 365 -5.13 -4.18 2.65
C GLY A 365 -6.10 -3.18 2.00
N GLU A 366 -7.27 -3.62 1.54
CA GLU A 366 -8.29 -2.75 1.00
C GLU A 366 -8.96 -1.91 2.10
N TYR A 367 -9.30 -0.70 1.73
CA TYR A 367 -10.12 0.21 2.53
C TYR A 367 -11.45 0.42 1.81
N PRO A 368 -12.56 -0.20 2.24
CA PRO A 368 -13.87 -0.02 1.62
C PRO A 368 -14.28 1.44 1.48
N TYR A 369 -13.88 2.28 2.43
CA TYR A 369 -14.07 3.74 2.39
C TYR A 369 -13.41 4.42 1.18
N LYS A 370 -12.29 3.90 0.69
CA LYS A 370 -11.56 4.46 -0.46
C LYS A 370 -11.95 3.81 -1.79
N THR A 371 -12.60 2.65 -1.74
CA THR A 371 -12.93 1.85 -2.94
C THR A 371 -14.42 1.79 -3.19
N LYS A 372 -15.17 1.02 -2.42
CA LYS A 372 -16.60 0.77 -2.63
C LYS A 372 -17.48 1.91 -2.11
N LEU A 373 -17.39 2.21 -0.82
CA LEU A 373 -18.28 3.16 -0.17
C LEU A 373 -18.09 4.62 -0.62
N LYS A 374 -16.95 4.95 -1.21
CA LYS A 374 -16.74 6.25 -1.83
C LYS A 374 -17.72 6.51 -2.99
N ASN A 375 -18.21 5.46 -3.65
CA ASN A 375 -18.96 5.58 -4.90
C ASN A 375 -20.31 4.86 -4.88
N GLN A 376 -20.61 4.11 -3.83
CA GLN A 376 -21.81 3.27 -3.73
C GLN A 376 -22.50 3.51 -2.38
N VAL A 377 -23.82 3.53 -2.41
CA VAL A 377 -24.66 3.55 -1.22
C VAL A 377 -24.61 2.16 -0.57
N CYS A 378 -24.65 2.13 0.74
CA CYS A 378 -24.64 0.89 1.50
C CYS A 378 -25.51 1.04 2.74
N GLU A 379 -26.27 0.01 3.07
CA GLU A 379 -26.97 -0.08 4.36
C GLU A 379 -25.97 -0.08 5.52
N SER A 380 -26.35 0.56 6.60
CA SER A 380 -25.53 0.70 7.80
C SER A 380 -26.39 0.86 9.05
N ALA A 381 -25.75 0.96 10.22
CA ALA A 381 -26.42 1.32 11.45
C ALA A 381 -27.16 2.67 11.29
N ALA A 382 -26.60 3.65 10.58
CA ALA A 382 -27.28 4.93 10.36
C ALA A 382 -28.58 4.76 9.59
N THR A 383 -28.58 4.00 8.47
CA THR A 383 -29.83 3.73 7.72
C THR A 383 -30.86 2.95 8.55
N ALA A 384 -30.39 2.02 9.40
CA ALA A 384 -31.26 1.26 10.27
C ALA A 384 -31.92 2.15 11.33
N PHE A 385 -31.17 3.00 12.01
CA PHE A 385 -31.70 3.95 12.99
C PHE A 385 -32.59 5.00 12.33
N SER A 386 -32.24 5.52 11.17
CA SER A 386 -33.07 6.44 10.39
C SER A 386 -34.45 5.83 10.04
N ALA A 387 -34.47 4.51 9.70
CA ALA A 387 -35.73 3.81 9.45
C ALA A 387 -36.64 3.71 10.70
N PHE A 388 -36.08 3.81 11.90
CA PHE A 388 -36.82 3.91 13.17
C PHE A 388 -37.13 5.35 13.58
N GLY A 389 -36.78 6.34 12.74
CA GLY A 389 -37.10 7.75 12.99
C GLY A 389 -36.06 8.51 13.81
N TYR A 390 -34.86 7.97 13.99
CA TYR A 390 -33.74 8.67 14.65
C TYR A 390 -33.10 9.70 13.72
N GLY A 391 -32.62 10.80 14.28
CA GLY A 391 -31.61 11.64 13.66
C GLY A 391 -30.26 10.92 13.66
N THR A 392 -29.47 11.05 12.58
CA THR A 392 -28.21 10.29 12.46
C THR A 392 -27.02 11.21 12.21
N HIS A 393 -26.05 11.18 13.13
CA HIS A 393 -24.96 12.15 13.17
C HIS A 393 -23.62 11.44 13.26
N ALA A 394 -22.67 11.82 12.38
CA ALA A 394 -21.27 11.41 12.47
C ALA A 394 -20.40 12.58 12.93
N ILE A 395 -19.44 12.34 13.81
CA ILE A 395 -18.56 13.37 14.38
C ILE A 395 -17.12 12.87 14.41
N HIS A 396 -16.16 13.70 13.95
CA HIS A 396 -14.74 13.37 14.00
C HIS A 396 -13.88 14.63 14.06
N ASN A 397 -13.06 14.76 15.10
CA ASN A 397 -12.18 15.92 15.29
C ASN A 397 -10.90 15.92 14.44
N ASN A 398 -10.93 15.24 13.28
CA ASN A 398 -9.90 15.28 12.25
C ASN A 398 -10.52 15.64 10.89
N GLY A 399 -9.67 15.80 9.86
CA GLY A 399 -10.08 16.25 8.53
C GLY A 399 -11.11 15.34 7.86
N GLY A 400 -12.25 15.91 7.43
CA GLY A 400 -13.38 15.19 6.86
C GLY A 400 -13.10 14.49 5.53
N ASN A 401 -12.05 14.91 4.80
CA ASN A 401 -11.65 14.28 3.55
C ASN A 401 -10.73 13.07 3.76
N PHE A 402 -10.16 12.90 4.94
CA PHE A 402 -9.32 11.73 5.23
C PHE A 402 -10.17 10.46 5.20
N TYR A 403 -9.70 9.43 4.51
CA TYR A 403 -10.49 8.23 4.12
C TYR A 403 -11.76 8.54 3.31
N SER A 404 -11.92 9.76 2.78
CA SER A 404 -13.14 10.20 2.09
C SER A 404 -14.40 10.18 2.98
N ARG A 405 -14.23 10.33 4.31
CA ARG A 405 -15.33 10.19 5.31
C ARG A 405 -16.56 11.02 4.98
N ALA A 406 -16.39 12.28 4.60
CA ALA A 406 -17.51 13.13 4.25
C ALA A 406 -18.45 12.51 3.19
N LYS A 407 -17.85 11.90 2.16
CA LYS A 407 -18.62 11.23 1.10
C LYS A 407 -19.16 9.87 1.56
N VAL A 408 -18.36 9.14 2.32
CA VAL A 408 -18.73 7.80 2.81
C VAL A 408 -19.87 7.88 3.79
N PHE A 409 -19.83 8.77 4.79
CA PHE A 409 -20.92 8.90 5.77
C PHE A 409 -22.24 9.30 5.12
N ASN A 410 -22.20 10.17 4.11
CA ASN A 410 -23.38 10.44 3.29
C ASN A 410 -23.89 9.18 2.56
N ASN A 411 -22.99 8.37 1.97
CA ASN A 411 -23.37 7.17 1.22
C ASN A 411 -23.88 6.03 2.11
N ILE A 412 -23.53 6.01 3.39
CA ILE A 412 -24.01 5.03 4.37
C ILE A 412 -25.13 5.57 5.26
N GLY A 413 -25.70 6.73 4.90
CA GLY A 413 -26.99 7.20 5.41
C GLY A 413 -26.95 8.06 6.67
N PHE A 414 -25.83 8.72 6.99
CA PHE A 414 -25.83 9.76 8.03
C PHE A 414 -26.44 11.06 7.49
N ASP A 415 -27.31 11.70 8.28
CA ASP A 415 -27.93 12.98 7.97
C ASP A 415 -26.94 14.13 8.08
N SER A 416 -25.99 14.04 9.02
CA SER A 416 -24.94 15.05 9.19
C SER A 416 -23.57 14.45 9.48
N PHE A 417 -22.52 15.21 9.10
CA PHE A 417 -21.13 14.91 9.46
C PHE A 417 -20.40 16.17 9.90
N THR A 418 -20.03 16.23 11.19
CA THR A 418 -19.24 17.30 11.76
C THR A 418 -17.78 16.88 11.84
N SER A 419 -16.93 17.43 10.95
CA SER A 419 -15.50 17.21 10.92
C SER A 419 -14.73 18.40 11.51
N LYS A 420 -13.41 18.25 11.68
CA LYS A 420 -12.51 19.29 12.20
C LYS A 420 -12.73 20.66 11.56
N GLU A 421 -13.05 20.70 10.27
CA GLU A 421 -13.27 21.94 9.52
C GLU A 421 -14.47 22.74 10.02
N PHE A 422 -15.38 22.10 10.75
CA PHE A 422 -16.59 22.70 11.35
C PHE A 422 -16.48 22.87 12.87
N MET A 423 -15.31 22.60 13.45
CA MET A 423 -15.06 22.69 14.88
C MET A 423 -14.12 23.85 15.22
N ASN A 424 -14.40 24.55 16.30
CA ASN A 424 -13.47 25.53 16.87
C ASN A 424 -12.47 24.82 17.77
N ILE A 425 -11.44 24.21 17.16
CA ILE A 425 -10.41 23.49 17.91
C ILE A 425 -9.56 24.47 18.72
N LEU A 426 -9.70 24.40 20.03
CA LEU A 426 -9.00 25.26 20.98
C LEU A 426 -7.68 24.68 21.46
N GLN A 427 -7.58 23.34 21.51
CA GLN A 427 -6.43 22.63 22.07
C GLN A 427 -5.98 21.50 21.15
N THR A 428 -4.66 21.36 21.05
CA THR A 428 -4.01 20.27 20.36
C THR A 428 -2.99 19.58 21.27
N THR A 429 -2.65 18.34 20.92
CA THR A 429 -1.47 17.66 21.50
C THR A 429 -0.19 18.28 20.95
N GLU A 430 0.97 17.97 21.54
CA GLU A 430 2.27 18.43 21.05
C GLU A 430 2.55 18.05 19.60
N ASN A 431 1.96 16.95 19.13
CA ASN A 431 2.05 16.49 17.73
C ASN A 431 0.96 17.08 16.82
N GLY A 432 0.19 18.04 17.31
CA GLY A 432 -0.82 18.77 16.53
C GLY A 432 -2.15 18.04 16.32
N TRP A 433 -2.41 16.92 17.00
CA TRP A 433 -3.72 16.27 17.00
C TRP A 433 -4.71 17.05 17.85
N SER A 434 -5.96 17.18 17.39
CA SER A 434 -7.03 17.81 18.17
C SER A 434 -7.28 17.00 19.43
N LYS A 435 -7.44 17.67 20.59
CA LYS A 435 -7.88 17.00 21.81
C LYS A 435 -9.33 16.56 21.70
N ASP A 436 -9.69 15.49 22.40
CA ASP A 436 -11.00 14.83 22.27
C ASP A 436 -12.09 15.49 23.12
N ASP A 437 -11.75 16.41 24.02
CA ASP A 437 -12.72 17.17 24.83
C ASP A 437 -13.73 17.94 23.98
N ILE A 438 -13.34 18.44 22.80
CA ILE A 438 -14.21 19.12 21.86
C ILE A 438 -15.37 18.24 21.36
N LEU A 439 -15.17 16.91 21.32
CA LEU A 439 -16.19 15.97 20.87
C LEU A 439 -17.43 15.99 21.75
N LEU A 440 -17.29 16.19 23.06
CA LEU A 440 -18.41 16.28 23.99
C LEU A 440 -19.36 17.43 23.63
N THR A 441 -18.79 18.57 23.25
CA THR A 441 -19.58 19.73 22.81
C THR A 441 -20.39 19.39 21.57
N HIS A 442 -19.74 18.82 20.55
CA HIS A 442 -20.41 18.51 19.30
C HIS A 442 -21.35 17.31 19.35
N ILE A 443 -21.12 16.35 20.27
CA ILE A 443 -22.12 15.31 20.58
C ILE A 443 -23.38 15.96 21.15
N LYS A 444 -23.20 16.88 22.11
CA LYS A 444 -24.34 17.59 22.70
C LYS A 444 -25.05 18.46 21.66
N ASP A 445 -24.33 19.22 20.85
CA ASP A 445 -24.89 20.01 19.76
C ASP A 445 -25.73 19.16 18.80
N ALA A 446 -25.24 17.93 18.48
CA ALA A 446 -25.99 16.98 17.64
C ALA A 446 -27.29 16.53 18.30
N LEU A 447 -27.22 16.11 19.57
CA LEU A 447 -28.42 15.70 20.36
C LEU A 447 -29.44 16.83 20.58
N ASP A 448 -28.97 18.07 20.63
CA ASP A 448 -29.85 19.26 20.81
C ASP A 448 -30.38 19.78 19.45
N SER A 449 -29.91 19.24 18.31
CA SER A 449 -30.27 19.73 16.97
C SER A 449 -31.57 19.17 16.40
N THR A 450 -32.08 18.09 16.98
CA THR A 450 -33.30 17.41 16.55
C THR A 450 -34.31 17.27 17.71
N GLU A 451 -35.57 17.06 17.37
CA GLU A 451 -36.63 16.82 18.41
C GLU A 451 -36.82 15.33 18.71
N GLN A 452 -36.34 14.45 17.78
CA GLN A 452 -36.38 13.00 17.94
C GLN A 452 -35.12 12.48 18.63
N GLU A 453 -35.14 11.21 18.97
CA GLU A 453 -33.95 10.51 19.45
C GLU A 453 -32.87 10.42 18.36
N ASP A 454 -31.60 10.39 18.77
CA ASP A 454 -30.47 10.44 17.89
C ASP A 454 -29.56 9.20 17.98
N PHE A 455 -29.01 8.83 16.83
CA PHE A 455 -27.86 7.94 16.70
C PHE A 455 -26.65 8.78 16.38
N VAL A 456 -25.67 8.82 17.28
CA VAL A 456 -24.44 9.57 17.11
C VAL A 456 -23.25 8.61 17.05
N PHE A 457 -22.53 8.63 15.93
CA PHE A 457 -21.25 7.93 15.77
C PHE A 457 -20.09 8.90 15.85
N THR A 458 -19.23 8.72 16.85
CA THR A 458 -18.10 9.62 17.10
C THR A 458 -16.77 8.87 17.04
N VAL A 459 -15.78 9.45 16.36
CA VAL A 459 -14.41 8.93 16.30
C VAL A 459 -13.44 9.93 16.88
N SER A 460 -12.63 9.53 17.87
CA SER A 460 -11.59 10.36 18.47
C SER A 460 -10.31 10.40 17.64
N VAL A 461 -9.37 11.32 17.94
CA VAL A 461 -8.07 11.38 17.29
C VAL A 461 -6.91 11.71 18.23
N GLN A 462 -7.15 12.13 19.46
CA GLN A 462 -6.11 12.58 20.38
C GLN A 462 -5.03 11.50 20.64
N GLY A 463 -5.44 10.23 20.72
CA GLY A 463 -4.56 9.09 20.94
C GLY A 463 -3.77 8.66 19.71
N HIS A 464 -3.87 9.36 18.58
CA HIS A 464 -3.18 8.98 17.34
C HIS A 464 -1.67 8.95 17.52
N GLY A 465 -1.02 7.95 16.92
CA GLY A 465 0.41 7.69 17.06
C GLY A 465 1.34 8.84 16.64
N ASN A 466 2.61 8.55 16.61
CA ASN A 466 3.69 9.52 16.47
C ASN A 466 3.94 10.26 17.80
N TYR A 467 4.00 9.49 18.90
CA TYR A 467 4.26 10.04 20.24
C TYR A 467 5.65 10.69 20.31
N PRO A 468 5.78 11.81 21.06
CA PRO A 468 7.09 12.42 21.29
C PRO A 468 8.05 11.45 22.00
N THR A 469 9.30 11.45 21.57
CA THR A 469 10.37 10.66 22.20
C THR A 469 10.98 11.36 23.40
N GLU A 470 10.69 12.66 23.55
CA GLU A 470 11.20 13.50 24.65
C GLU A 470 10.06 13.77 25.65
N LYS A 471 10.45 14.09 26.88
CA LYS A 471 9.51 14.45 27.93
C LYS A 471 8.82 15.78 27.57
N VAL A 472 7.50 15.75 27.36
CA VAL A 472 6.69 16.93 26.98
C VAL A 472 5.87 17.49 28.16
N ILE A 473 5.74 16.74 29.25
CA ILE A 473 5.03 17.16 30.47
C ILE A 473 6.08 17.26 31.60
N GLU A 474 6.29 18.47 32.11
CA GLU A 474 7.29 18.70 33.16
C GLU A 474 6.92 17.95 34.47
N ASN A 475 5.66 18.04 34.89
CA ASN A 475 5.14 17.42 36.11
C ASN A 475 3.93 16.53 35.77
N PRO A 476 4.16 15.31 35.30
CA PRO A 476 3.06 14.39 34.99
C PRO A 476 2.37 13.95 36.31
N LYS A 477 1.04 13.86 36.27
CA LYS A 477 0.28 13.31 37.42
C LYS A 477 0.58 11.83 37.61
N ILE A 478 0.73 11.10 36.53
CA ILE A 478 1.04 9.67 36.55
C ILE A 478 2.48 9.50 36.10
N THR A 479 3.26 8.81 36.91
CA THR A 479 4.63 8.43 36.54
C THR A 479 4.67 6.98 36.11
N VAL A 480 5.55 6.68 35.17
CA VAL A 480 5.75 5.34 34.61
C VAL A 480 7.18 4.92 34.89
N THR A 481 7.35 3.69 35.37
CA THR A 481 8.63 3.02 35.58
C THR A 481 8.58 1.65 34.92
N GLY A 482 9.68 1.21 34.29
CA GLY A 482 9.79 -0.08 33.64
C GLY A 482 11.08 -0.20 32.86
#